data_a632cd95115111194f0836bbb54ab0fe
#
_entry.id   a632cd95115111194f0836bbb54ab0fe
#
_cell.length_a   1.000
_cell.length_b   1.000
_cell.length_c   1.000
_cell.angle_alpha   90.00
_cell.angle_beta   90.00
_cell.angle_gamma   90.00
#
_symmetry.space_group_name_H-M   'P 1'
#
loop_
_entity.id
_entity.type
_entity.pdbx_description
1 polymer ?
#
loop_
_entity_poly.entity_id
_entity_poly.type
_entity_poly.pdbx_seq_one_letter_code
_entity_poly.pdbx_strand_id
1 'polypeptide(L)'
;MDATAIDRFLESGGLSDSTRRAYASDLRAFAAWLEERGLELEDVDVRVLADWVTALGSGRGRLAPSTIARRLSAVRSLLRFTYGPARVPDAALAPRRTRRLPEAPKTTEIEALLELAGGNAPLELRNRALLELLYSGGLRSSEAVGLDLSDVDFEREVVHVHGKGGKERVVPLGEEAAYRLSLYLRDARPALARGAESAVFLSAHGRRLDTSTVRRILRHPHRLRHAFATHLLEGGADLRVIQELLGHSSLSTTQVYSHVDARRLRRIYDRSHPRS
;
A
#
# COMPACT_ATOMS: atom_id res chain seq x y z
N MET A 1 -26.15 -18.09 -9.87
CA MET A 1 -24.70 -18.17 -10.13
C MET A 1 -24.04 -19.19 -9.21
N ASP A 2 -23.19 -20.06 -9.74
CA ASP A 2 -22.53 -21.13 -8.98
C ASP A 2 -21.51 -20.53 -7.98
N ALA A 3 -21.83 -20.53 -6.69
CA ALA A 3 -20.95 -20.11 -5.61
C ALA A 3 -19.59 -20.86 -5.67
N THR A 4 -19.61 -22.10 -6.16
CA THR A 4 -18.44 -22.95 -6.35
C THR A 4 -17.44 -22.37 -7.35
N ALA A 5 -17.87 -21.62 -8.37
CA ALA A 5 -16.96 -20.99 -9.35
C ALA A 5 -16.19 -19.82 -8.72
N ILE A 6 -16.84 -19.04 -7.86
CA ILE A 6 -16.19 -17.92 -7.12
C ILE A 6 -15.17 -18.50 -6.14
N ASP A 7 -15.53 -19.50 -5.36
CA ASP A 7 -14.65 -20.09 -4.35
C ASP A 7 -13.42 -20.74 -5.01
N ARG A 8 -13.60 -21.52 -6.08
CA ARG A 8 -12.48 -22.07 -6.87
C ARG A 8 -11.55 -21.00 -7.42
N PHE A 9 -12.11 -19.89 -7.92
CA PHE A 9 -11.28 -18.76 -8.40
C PHE A 9 -10.50 -18.11 -7.27
N LEU A 10 -11.11 -17.87 -6.12
CA LEU A 10 -10.47 -17.25 -4.97
C LEU A 10 -9.38 -18.14 -4.36
N GLU A 11 -9.49 -19.45 -4.48
CA GLU A 11 -8.53 -20.45 -4.00
C GLU A 11 -7.44 -20.80 -5.03
N SER A 12 -7.58 -20.41 -6.30
CA SER A 12 -6.72 -20.82 -7.41
C SER A 12 -5.25 -20.41 -7.35
N GLY A 13 -4.84 -19.69 -6.31
CA GLY A 13 -3.49 -19.13 -6.21
C GLY A 13 -3.29 -17.83 -7.03
N GLY A 14 -2.17 -17.16 -6.82
CA GLY A 14 -1.85 -15.92 -7.55
C GLY A 14 -2.51 -14.64 -7.03
N LEU A 15 -3.53 -14.72 -6.18
CA LEU A 15 -4.13 -13.57 -5.52
C LEU A 15 -3.50 -13.35 -4.14
N SER A 16 -3.08 -12.11 -3.84
CA SER A 16 -2.72 -11.76 -2.47
C SER A 16 -3.96 -11.79 -1.57
N ASP A 17 -3.80 -12.01 -0.26
CA ASP A 17 -4.92 -12.06 0.70
C ASP A 17 -5.79 -10.81 0.69
N SER A 18 -5.18 -9.63 0.48
CA SER A 18 -5.92 -8.37 0.35
C SER A 18 -6.75 -8.31 -0.93
N THR A 19 -6.21 -8.80 -2.05
CA THR A 19 -6.91 -8.89 -3.33
C THR A 19 -8.03 -9.93 -3.25
N ARG A 20 -7.75 -11.09 -2.65
CA ARG A 20 -8.74 -12.17 -2.44
C ARG A 20 -9.95 -11.66 -1.65
N ARG A 21 -9.72 -10.97 -0.51
CA ARG A 21 -10.80 -10.39 0.30
C ARG A 21 -11.61 -9.34 -0.47
N ALA A 22 -10.95 -8.46 -1.22
CA ALA A 22 -11.63 -7.45 -2.03
C ALA A 22 -12.45 -8.09 -3.15
N TYR A 23 -11.87 -9.05 -3.89
CA TYR A 23 -12.54 -9.76 -4.96
C TYR A 23 -13.71 -10.61 -4.45
N ALA A 24 -13.56 -11.29 -3.30
CA ALA A 24 -14.65 -12.04 -2.69
C ALA A 24 -15.89 -11.15 -2.45
N SER A 25 -15.70 -9.95 -1.89
CA SER A 25 -16.80 -9.00 -1.68
C SER A 25 -17.40 -8.51 -3.00
N ASP A 26 -16.54 -8.21 -3.99
CA ASP A 26 -16.99 -7.68 -5.29
C ASP A 26 -17.76 -8.73 -6.09
N LEU A 27 -17.28 -9.98 -6.10
CA LEU A 27 -17.89 -11.09 -6.85
C LEU A 27 -19.20 -11.53 -6.21
N ARG A 28 -19.30 -11.55 -4.88
CA ARG A 28 -20.57 -11.82 -4.20
C ARG A 28 -21.62 -10.76 -4.53
N ALA A 29 -21.22 -9.48 -4.58
CA ALA A 29 -22.14 -8.40 -4.99
C ALA A 29 -22.60 -8.52 -6.45
N PHE A 30 -21.71 -9.00 -7.34
CA PHE A 30 -22.07 -9.27 -8.73
C PHE A 30 -23.00 -10.49 -8.85
N ALA A 31 -22.73 -11.55 -8.07
CA ALA A 31 -23.58 -12.72 -8.01
C ALA A 31 -25.02 -12.39 -7.63
N ALA A 32 -25.18 -11.65 -6.52
CA ALA A 32 -26.50 -11.23 -6.07
C ALA A 32 -27.23 -10.37 -7.13
N TRP A 33 -26.49 -9.50 -7.84
CA TRP A 33 -27.05 -8.66 -8.89
C TRP A 33 -27.52 -9.47 -10.12
N LEU A 34 -26.80 -10.54 -10.50
CA LEU A 34 -27.22 -11.49 -11.54
C LEU A 34 -28.47 -12.27 -11.11
N GLU A 35 -28.46 -12.81 -9.89
CA GLU A 35 -29.57 -13.59 -9.33
C GLU A 35 -30.88 -12.80 -9.32
N GLU A 36 -30.85 -11.53 -8.90
CA GLU A 36 -32.02 -10.62 -8.95
C GLU A 36 -32.61 -10.48 -10.37
N ARG A 37 -31.85 -10.82 -11.42
CA ARG A 37 -32.23 -10.70 -12.84
C ARG A 37 -32.47 -12.03 -13.53
N GLY A 38 -32.32 -13.14 -12.80
CA GLY A 38 -32.44 -14.49 -13.34
C GLY A 38 -31.34 -14.83 -14.34
N LEU A 39 -30.15 -14.17 -14.22
CA LEU A 39 -29.00 -14.39 -15.09
C LEU A 39 -27.98 -15.29 -14.44
N GLU A 40 -27.30 -16.11 -15.26
CA GLU A 40 -26.17 -16.92 -14.86
C GLU A 40 -24.82 -16.36 -15.35
N LEU A 41 -23.72 -16.90 -14.83
CA LEU A 41 -22.37 -16.40 -15.19
C LEU A 41 -22.06 -16.59 -16.68
N GLU A 42 -22.66 -17.58 -17.32
CA GLU A 42 -22.53 -17.86 -18.77
C GLU A 42 -23.25 -16.85 -19.65
N ASP A 43 -24.27 -16.15 -19.11
CA ASP A 43 -25.02 -15.11 -19.82
C ASP A 43 -24.27 -13.78 -19.88
N VAL A 44 -23.15 -13.66 -19.16
CA VAL A 44 -22.42 -12.41 -19.02
C VAL A 44 -21.72 -12.02 -20.30
N ASP A 45 -22.31 -11.09 -21.01
CA ASP A 45 -21.76 -10.44 -22.21
C ASP A 45 -21.40 -8.96 -21.93
N VAL A 46 -21.09 -8.22 -22.98
CA VAL A 46 -20.78 -6.78 -22.91
C VAL A 46 -21.95 -5.96 -22.36
N ARG A 47 -23.20 -6.33 -22.72
CA ARG A 47 -24.43 -5.59 -22.34
C ARG A 47 -24.68 -5.80 -20.84
N VAL A 48 -24.63 -7.03 -20.37
CA VAL A 48 -24.79 -7.37 -18.95
C VAL A 48 -23.76 -6.64 -18.09
N LEU A 49 -22.50 -6.57 -18.52
CA LEU A 49 -21.47 -5.79 -17.82
C LEU A 49 -21.73 -4.29 -17.87
N ALA A 50 -22.23 -3.75 -18.99
CA ALA A 50 -22.57 -2.33 -19.11
C ALA A 50 -23.74 -1.95 -18.17
N ASP A 51 -24.77 -2.79 -18.10
CA ASP A 51 -25.92 -2.60 -17.21
C ASP A 51 -25.49 -2.64 -15.74
N TRP A 52 -24.59 -3.58 -15.39
CA TRP A 52 -24.05 -3.64 -14.04
C TRP A 52 -23.23 -2.40 -13.69
N VAL A 53 -22.33 -1.96 -14.57
CA VAL A 53 -21.55 -0.73 -14.39
C VAL A 53 -22.46 0.48 -14.21
N THR A 54 -23.54 0.57 -15.00
CA THR A 54 -24.55 1.63 -14.88
C THR A 54 -25.27 1.56 -13.54
N ALA A 55 -25.67 0.38 -13.09
CA ALA A 55 -26.27 0.18 -11.78
C ALA A 55 -25.35 0.60 -10.63
N LEU A 56 -24.05 0.27 -10.71
CA LEU A 56 -23.05 0.68 -9.72
C LEU A 56 -22.80 2.20 -9.70
N GLY A 57 -22.99 2.87 -10.84
CA GLY A 57 -22.75 4.32 -11.01
C GLY A 57 -23.96 5.19 -10.72
N SER A 58 -25.13 4.60 -10.44
CA SER A 58 -26.42 5.31 -10.30
C SER A 58 -27.04 5.15 -8.91
N GLY A 59 -28.04 5.98 -8.60
CA GLY A 59 -28.80 5.88 -7.35
C GLY A 59 -28.11 6.39 -6.09
N ARG A 60 -28.76 6.19 -4.91
CA ARG A 60 -28.27 6.63 -3.59
C ARG A 60 -27.00 5.90 -3.16
N GLY A 61 -26.69 4.73 -3.74
CA GLY A 61 -25.49 3.91 -3.45
C GLY A 61 -24.34 4.09 -4.44
N ARG A 62 -24.33 5.17 -5.24
CA ARG A 62 -23.34 5.43 -6.27
C ARG A 62 -21.91 5.22 -5.80
N LEU A 63 -21.20 4.32 -6.48
CA LEU A 63 -19.81 4.01 -6.17
C LEU A 63 -18.83 4.94 -6.90
N ALA A 64 -17.67 5.13 -6.28
CA ALA A 64 -16.57 5.87 -6.91
C ALA A 64 -16.07 5.14 -8.18
N PRO A 65 -15.64 5.88 -9.23
CA PRO A 65 -15.14 5.30 -10.48
C PRO A 65 -14.04 4.27 -10.28
N SER A 66 -13.17 4.46 -9.28
CA SER A 66 -12.11 3.51 -8.94
C SER A 66 -12.64 2.19 -8.38
N THR A 67 -13.73 2.24 -7.60
CA THR A 67 -14.39 1.04 -7.06
C THR A 67 -15.08 0.27 -8.18
N ILE A 68 -15.77 0.97 -9.09
CA ILE A 68 -16.40 0.35 -10.26
C ILE A 68 -15.35 -0.35 -11.13
N ALA A 69 -14.24 0.32 -11.44
CA ALA A 69 -13.15 -0.27 -12.22
C ALA A 69 -12.56 -1.53 -11.54
N ARG A 70 -12.38 -1.52 -10.21
CA ARG A 70 -11.91 -2.69 -9.46
C ARG A 70 -12.90 -3.84 -9.52
N ARG A 71 -14.20 -3.58 -9.30
CA ARG A 71 -15.26 -4.58 -9.39
C ARG A 71 -15.33 -5.22 -10.76
N LEU A 72 -15.27 -4.39 -11.81
CA LEU A 72 -15.24 -4.88 -13.19
C LEU A 72 -14.00 -5.75 -13.46
N SER A 73 -12.84 -5.37 -12.92
CA SER A 73 -11.61 -6.18 -13.01
C SER A 73 -11.76 -7.54 -12.32
N ALA A 74 -12.42 -7.59 -11.15
CA ALA A 74 -12.67 -8.85 -10.44
C ALA A 74 -13.57 -9.80 -11.28
N VAL A 75 -14.66 -9.28 -11.85
CA VAL A 75 -15.57 -10.06 -12.71
C VAL A 75 -14.84 -10.57 -13.95
N ARG A 76 -14.08 -9.72 -14.64
CA ARG A 76 -13.30 -10.13 -15.82
C ARG A 76 -12.24 -11.21 -15.47
N SER A 77 -11.64 -11.12 -14.27
CA SER A 77 -10.70 -12.14 -13.82
C SER A 77 -11.39 -13.47 -13.56
N LEU A 78 -12.60 -13.45 -12.98
CA LEU A 78 -13.42 -14.64 -12.79
C LEU A 78 -13.83 -15.25 -14.14
N LEU A 79 -14.32 -14.47 -15.10
CA LEU A 79 -14.70 -14.94 -16.44
C LEU A 79 -13.52 -15.56 -17.17
N ARG A 80 -12.35 -14.93 -17.09
CA ARG A 80 -11.11 -15.46 -17.67
C ARG A 80 -10.70 -16.79 -17.06
N PHE A 81 -10.85 -16.93 -15.75
CA PHE A 81 -10.54 -18.17 -15.03
C PHE A 81 -11.51 -19.29 -15.40
N THR A 82 -12.80 -18.98 -15.48
CA THR A 82 -13.86 -20.00 -15.70
C THR A 82 -13.98 -20.42 -17.16
N TYR A 83 -13.90 -19.46 -18.09
CA TYR A 83 -14.23 -19.69 -19.52
C TYR A 83 -13.05 -19.42 -20.47
N GLY A 84 -11.91 -18.97 -19.95
CA GLY A 84 -10.76 -18.59 -20.76
C GLY A 84 -10.82 -17.14 -21.29
N PRO A 85 -9.71 -16.66 -21.88
CA PRO A 85 -9.57 -15.25 -22.28
C PRO A 85 -10.54 -14.82 -23.40
N ALA A 86 -10.95 -15.72 -24.28
CA ALA A 86 -11.84 -15.41 -25.40
C ALA A 86 -13.27 -15.04 -24.98
N ARG A 87 -13.71 -15.47 -23.81
CA ARG A 87 -15.04 -15.15 -23.26
C ARG A 87 -15.09 -13.89 -22.43
N VAL A 88 -13.95 -13.21 -22.24
CA VAL A 88 -13.93 -11.95 -21.47
C VAL A 88 -14.37 -10.81 -22.38
N PRO A 89 -15.48 -10.12 -22.06
CA PRO A 89 -15.93 -8.99 -22.86
C PRO A 89 -14.88 -7.87 -22.91
N ASP A 90 -14.40 -7.58 -24.12
CA ASP A 90 -13.39 -6.54 -24.38
C ASP A 90 -14.10 -5.22 -24.73
N ALA A 91 -14.57 -4.51 -23.72
CA ALA A 91 -15.16 -3.20 -23.89
C ALA A 91 -14.61 -2.23 -22.83
N ALA A 92 -14.42 -0.96 -23.22
CA ALA A 92 -13.97 0.10 -22.31
C ALA A 92 -15.11 0.56 -21.38
N LEU A 93 -15.68 -0.37 -20.61
CA LEU A 93 -16.82 -0.12 -19.72
C LEU A 93 -16.45 0.63 -18.43
N ALA A 94 -15.17 0.69 -18.09
CA ALA A 94 -14.74 1.39 -16.88
C ALA A 94 -14.91 2.91 -17.05
N PRO A 95 -15.51 3.62 -16.07
CA PRO A 95 -15.61 5.06 -16.11
C PRO A 95 -14.24 5.70 -16.32
N ARG A 96 -14.14 6.67 -17.23
CA ARG A 96 -12.90 7.43 -17.45
C ARG A 96 -12.50 8.11 -16.15
N ARG A 97 -11.33 7.77 -15.62
CA ARG A 97 -10.72 8.48 -14.51
C ARG A 97 -10.22 9.82 -15.03
N THR A 98 -10.78 10.92 -14.54
CA THR A 98 -10.08 12.20 -14.59
C THR A 98 -8.84 12.06 -13.70
N ARG A 99 -7.68 11.85 -14.32
CA ARG A 99 -6.39 11.88 -13.64
C ARG A 99 -6.07 13.34 -13.31
N ARG A 100 -6.68 13.88 -12.26
CA ARG A 100 -6.00 14.96 -11.53
C ARG A 100 -4.85 14.29 -10.78
N LEU A 101 -3.61 14.59 -11.17
CA LEU A 101 -2.46 14.27 -10.34
C LEU A 101 -2.70 15.03 -9.03
N PRO A 102 -2.84 14.36 -7.89
CA PRO A 102 -2.92 15.07 -6.62
C PRO A 102 -1.63 15.87 -6.48
N GLU A 103 -1.71 17.14 -6.17
CA GLU A 103 -0.55 17.92 -5.77
C GLU A 103 0.10 17.22 -4.58
N ALA A 104 1.40 17.03 -4.64
CA ALA A 104 2.14 16.50 -3.52
C ALA A 104 2.06 17.52 -2.37
N PRO A 105 1.89 17.07 -1.11
CA PRO A 105 1.93 17.96 0.04
C PRO A 105 3.28 18.69 0.07
N LYS A 106 3.27 19.97 0.35
CA LYS A 106 4.49 20.76 0.56
C LYS A 106 5.24 20.27 1.81
N THR A 107 6.55 20.49 1.85
CA THR A 107 7.38 20.13 3.01
C THR A 107 6.79 20.70 4.32
N THR A 108 6.34 21.94 4.31
CA THR A 108 5.70 22.59 5.47
C THR A 108 4.40 21.93 5.93
N GLU A 109 3.61 21.38 5.00
CA GLU A 109 2.40 20.60 5.34
C GLU A 109 2.74 19.27 5.99
N ILE A 110 3.82 18.63 5.53
CA ILE A 110 4.31 17.39 6.12
C ILE A 110 4.87 17.67 7.52
N GLU A 111 5.66 18.70 7.69
CA GLU A 111 6.19 19.13 8.99
C GLU A 111 5.08 19.37 10.00
N ALA A 112 4.06 20.16 9.64
CA ALA A 112 2.90 20.39 10.48
C ALA A 112 2.15 19.08 10.83
N LEU A 113 2.01 18.16 9.87
CA LEU A 113 1.40 16.86 10.11
C LEU A 113 2.21 16.01 11.11
N LEU A 114 3.52 16.04 10.98
CA LEU A 114 4.44 15.32 11.87
C LEU A 114 4.44 15.92 13.26
N GLU A 115 4.39 17.24 13.40
CA GLU A 115 4.30 17.94 14.69
C GLU A 115 2.98 17.65 15.42
N LEU A 116 1.86 17.59 14.71
CA LEU A 116 0.56 17.21 15.29
C LEU A 116 0.54 15.80 15.89
N ALA A 117 1.43 14.93 15.43
CA ALA A 117 1.62 13.59 16.01
C ALA A 117 2.58 13.61 17.22
N GLY A 118 2.99 14.80 17.68
CA GLY A 118 3.89 14.98 18.83
C GLY A 118 3.21 14.68 20.16
N GLY A 119 4.04 14.43 21.18
CA GLY A 119 3.64 14.12 22.55
C GLY A 119 4.58 13.08 23.13
N ASN A 120 4.44 12.83 24.45
CA ASN A 120 5.35 11.94 25.20
C ASN A 120 4.66 10.63 25.64
N ALA A 121 3.37 10.46 25.38
CA ALA A 121 2.72 9.19 25.65
C ALA A 121 3.24 8.08 24.73
N PRO A 122 3.31 6.82 25.17
CA PRO A 122 3.90 5.73 24.38
C PRO A 122 3.29 5.58 22.98
N LEU A 123 1.98 5.80 22.81
CA LEU A 123 1.33 5.75 21.51
C LEU A 123 1.66 6.96 20.62
N GLU A 124 1.92 8.11 21.21
CA GLU A 124 2.31 9.33 20.48
C GLU A 124 3.74 9.21 19.97
N LEU A 125 4.68 8.75 20.80
CA LEU A 125 6.06 8.45 20.39
C LEU A 125 6.10 7.41 19.27
N ARG A 126 5.27 6.34 19.37
CA ARG A 126 5.10 5.35 18.30
C ARG A 126 4.58 6.01 17.01
N ASN A 127 3.53 6.80 17.11
CA ASN A 127 2.91 7.43 15.95
C ASN A 127 3.90 8.36 15.25
N ARG A 128 4.64 9.16 16.01
CA ARG A 128 5.66 10.06 15.47
C ARG A 128 6.76 9.27 14.73
N ALA A 129 7.33 8.24 15.37
CA ALA A 129 8.34 7.39 14.74
C ALA A 129 7.83 6.70 13.46
N LEU A 130 6.58 6.21 13.48
CA LEU A 130 5.94 5.60 12.31
C LEU A 130 5.78 6.59 11.16
N LEU A 131 5.31 7.80 11.42
CA LEU A 131 5.09 8.81 10.39
C LEU A 131 6.41 9.32 9.79
N GLU A 132 7.43 9.54 10.64
CA GLU A 132 8.77 9.89 10.19
C GLU A 132 9.34 8.81 9.27
N LEU A 133 9.24 7.55 9.67
CA LEU A 133 9.74 6.44 8.85
C LEU A 133 8.97 6.28 7.53
N LEU A 134 7.65 6.46 7.55
CA LEU A 134 6.82 6.43 6.33
C LEU A 134 7.21 7.54 5.35
N TYR A 135 7.52 8.72 5.87
CA TYR A 135 7.90 9.87 5.03
C TYR A 135 9.35 9.78 4.57
N SER A 136 10.31 9.61 5.48
CA SER A 136 11.74 9.58 5.13
C SER A 136 12.12 8.37 4.28
N GLY A 137 11.49 7.21 4.51
CA GLY A 137 11.77 5.98 3.75
C GLY A 137 10.85 5.74 2.57
N GLY A 138 9.80 6.56 2.40
CA GLY A 138 8.79 6.35 1.36
C GLY A 138 8.11 4.97 1.45
N LEU A 139 7.99 4.38 2.65
CA LEU A 139 7.45 3.04 2.85
C LEU A 139 5.94 2.98 2.58
N ARG A 140 5.46 1.81 2.14
CA ARG A 140 4.02 1.52 2.19
C ARG A 140 3.61 1.22 3.63
N SER A 141 2.36 1.49 4.00
CA SER A 141 1.86 1.16 5.35
C SER A 141 2.05 -0.31 5.70
N SER A 142 1.85 -1.23 4.74
CA SER A 142 2.06 -2.67 4.95
C SER A 142 3.52 -3.02 5.17
N GLU A 143 4.44 -2.32 4.54
CA GLU A 143 5.87 -2.50 4.72
C GLU A 143 6.29 -2.03 6.11
N ALA A 144 5.88 -0.83 6.52
CA ALA A 144 6.22 -0.28 7.83
C ALA A 144 5.68 -1.14 9.00
N VAL A 145 4.43 -1.61 8.93
CA VAL A 145 3.88 -2.50 9.99
C VAL A 145 4.46 -3.91 9.94
N GLY A 146 5.02 -4.31 8.80
CA GLY A 146 5.69 -5.59 8.61
C GLY A 146 7.09 -5.67 9.19
N LEU A 147 7.72 -4.53 9.52
CA LEU A 147 9.09 -4.51 10.01
C LEU A 147 9.26 -5.23 11.34
N ASP A 148 10.33 -6.01 11.43
CA ASP A 148 10.86 -6.58 12.64
C ASP A 148 12.05 -5.77 13.16
N LEU A 149 12.38 -5.93 14.43
CA LEU A 149 13.52 -5.22 15.06
C LEU A 149 14.85 -5.50 14.33
N SER A 150 15.01 -6.70 13.78
CA SER A 150 16.17 -7.10 12.99
C SER A 150 16.29 -6.40 11.65
N ASP A 151 15.19 -5.80 11.15
CA ASP A 151 15.17 -5.10 9.86
C ASP A 151 15.74 -3.68 9.96
N VAL A 152 15.96 -3.17 11.18
CA VAL A 152 16.48 -1.82 11.43
C VAL A 152 17.93 -1.89 11.82
N ASP A 153 18.80 -1.36 10.97
CA ASP A 153 20.25 -1.26 11.21
C ASP A 153 20.61 0.21 11.47
N PHE A 154 20.75 0.57 12.76
CA PHE A 154 21.13 1.93 13.16
C PHE A 154 22.61 2.24 12.90
N GLU A 155 23.50 1.23 12.86
CA GLU A 155 24.92 1.45 12.59
C GLU A 155 25.15 1.81 11.11
N ARG A 156 24.41 1.13 10.21
CA ARG A 156 24.45 1.41 8.76
C ARG A 156 23.43 2.46 8.33
N GLU A 157 22.59 2.87 9.27
CA GLU A 157 21.48 3.82 9.02
C GLU A 157 20.57 3.40 7.84
N VAL A 158 20.13 2.16 7.87
CA VAL A 158 19.26 1.59 6.85
C VAL A 158 18.12 0.76 7.44
N VAL A 159 17.08 0.59 6.64
CA VAL A 159 15.96 -0.31 6.94
C VAL A 159 15.83 -1.33 5.81
N HIS A 160 15.77 -2.60 6.15
CA HIS A 160 15.49 -3.70 5.23
C HIS A 160 13.97 -3.85 5.06
N VAL A 161 13.49 -3.64 3.85
CA VAL A 161 12.05 -3.60 3.58
C VAL A 161 11.64 -4.79 2.72
N HIS A 162 10.74 -5.60 3.25
CA HIS A 162 10.17 -6.75 2.55
C HIS A 162 8.93 -6.35 1.75
N GLY A 163 9.02 -6.47 0.43
CA GLY A 163 7.95 -6.11 -0.50
C GLY A 163 7.08 -7.28 -0.93
N LYS A 164 6.10 -7.00 -1.79
CA LYS A 164 5.21 -8.03 -2.36
C LYS A 164 6.01 -9.03 -3.21
N GLY A 165 5.77 -10.33 -2.98
CA GLY A 165 6.39 -11.41 -3.75
C GLY A 165 7.82 -11.75 -3.33
N GLY A 166 8.19 -11.51 -2.06
CA GLY A 166 9.52 -11.83 -1.53
C GLY A 166 10.63 -10.90 -2.02
N LYS A 167 10.29 -9.77 -2.64
CA LYS A 167 11.28 -8.78 -3.05
C LYS A 167 11.71 -7.95 -1.85
N GLU A 168 13.02 -7.82 -1.67
CA GLU A 168 13.62 -7.03 -0.63
C GLU A 168 14.27 -5.77 -1.22
N ARG A 169 14.31 -4.71 -0.44
CA ARG A 169 15.11 -3.52 -0.73
C ARG A 169 15.61 -2.88 0.55
N VAL A 170 16.72 -2.18 0.43
CA VAL A 170 17.28 -1.37 1.50
C VAL A 170 16.88 0.08 1.27
N VAL A 171 16.42 0.73 2.34
CA VAL A 171 16.02 2.14 2.32
C VAL A 171 16.86 2.89 3.35
N PRO A 172 17.44 4.05 3.01
CA PRO A 172 18.15 4.88 3.99
C PRO A 172 17.23 5.26 5.14
N LEU A 173 17.76 5.23 6.35
CA LEU A 173 17.12 5.74 7.54
C LEU A 173 17.64 7.16 7.78
N GLY A 174 16.81 8.17 7.48
CA GLY A 174 17.16 9.57 7.67
C GLY A 174 17.37 9.89 9.16
N GLU A 175 18.12 10.94 9.43
CA GLU A 175 18.58 11.29 10.78
C GLU A 175 17.41 11.50 11.75
N GLU A 176 16.40 12.26 11.36
CA GLU A 176 15.20 12.50 12.20
C GLU A 176 14.40 11.20 12.42
N ALA A 177 14.26 10.36 11.38
CA ALA A 177 13.57 9.07 11.51
C ALA A 177 14.34 8.12 12.44
N ALA A 178 15.68 8.08 12.35
CA ALA A 178 16.54 7.30 13.25
C ALA A 178 16.36 7.77 14.70
N TYR A 179 16.40 9.08 14.92
CA TYR A 179 16.19 9.67 16.25
C TYR A 179 14.81 9.30 16.83
N ARG A 180 13.74 9.52 16.07
CA ARG A 180 12.37 9.23 16.55
C ARG A 180 12.12 7.74 16.76
N LEU A 181 12.69 6.91 15.90
CA LEU A 181 12.58 5.47 16.03
C LEU A 181 13.35 4.97 17.24
N SER A 182 14.57 5.45 17.49
CA SER A 182 15.37 5.10 18.67
C SER A 182 14.65 5.51 19.96
N LEU A 183 14.10 6.72 20.01
CA LEU A 183 13.31 7.22 21.14
C LEU A 183 12.10 6.32 21.43
N TYR A 184 11.34 5.97 20.38
CA TYR A 184 10.21 5.06 20.52
C TYR A 184 10.64 3.68 21.03
N LEU A 185 11.68 3.09 20.45
CA LEU A 185 12.17 1.75 20.81
C LEU A 185 12.68 1.69 22.25
N ARG A 186 13.36 2.73 22.71
CA ARG A 186 13.91 2.81 24.06
C ARG A 186 12.86 3.13 25.12
N ASP A 187 12.03 4.15 24.89
CA ASP A 187 11.23 4.77 25.97
C ASP A 187 9.75 4.35 25.92
N ALA A 188 9.22 3.99 24.76
CA ALA A 188 7.78 3.72 24.61
C ALA A 188 7.45 2.25 24.29
N ARG A 189 8.22 1.62 23.42
CA ARG A 189 7.95 0.24 23.02
C ARG A 189 7.96 -0.76 24.16
N PRO A 190 8.88 -0.69 25.16
CA PRO A 190 8.85 -1.59 26.31
C PRO A 190 7.56 -1.49 27.13
N ALA A 191 6.99 -0.29 27.24
CA ALA A 191 5.72 -0.08 27.95
C ALA A 191 4.49 -0.64 27.16
N LEU A 192 4.61 -0.80 25.86
CA LEU A 192 3.58 -1.38 25.01
C LEU A 192 3.71 -2.90 24.86
N ALA A 193 4.92 -3.44 24.97
CA ALA A 193 5.22 -4.86 24.73
C ALA A 193 4.54 -5.75 25.78
N ARG A 194 3.94 -6.85 25.31
CA ARG A 194 3.31 -7.88 26.17
C ARG A 194 3.84 -9.25 25.78
N GLY A 195 5.16 -9.43 25.90
CA GLY A 195 5.86 -10.66 25.52
C GLY A 195 6.90 -10.45 24.43
N ALA A 196 7.39 -11.54 23.86
CA ALA A 196 8.46 -11.55 22.86
C ALA A 196 7.92 -11.26 21.44
N GLU A 197 7.41 -10.05 21.20
CA GLU A 197 6.99 -9.60 19.87
C GLU A 197 8.17 -8.97 19.13
N SER A 198 8.50 -9.49 17.94
CA SER A 198 9.60 -9.00 17.09
C SER A 198 9.27 -7.71 16.34
N ALA A 199 7.98 -7.40 16.17
CA ALA A 199 7.55 -6.24 15.41
C ALA A 199 8.13 -4.93 15.95
N VAL A 200 8.58 -4.05 15.04
CA VAL A 200 8.99 -2.69 15.39
C VAL A 200 7.81 -1.95 16.01
N PHE A 201 6.70 -1.84 15.29
CA PHE A 201 5.55 -1.04 15.72
C PHE A 201 4.47 -1.91 16.39
N LEU A 202 4.13 -1.54 17.62
CA LEU A 202 3.14 -2.24 18.44
C LEU A 202 1.82 -1.46 18.55
N SER A 203 0.72 -2.20 18.61
CA SER A 203 -0.59 -1.67 18.98
C SER A 203 -0.67 -1.38 20.48
N ALA A 204 -1.73 -0.71 20.95
CA ALA A 204 -2.00 -0.53 22.38
C ALA A 204 -2.16 -1.85 23.16
N HIS A 205 -2.36 -2.96 22.45
CA HIS A 205 -2.51 -4.30 23.03
C HIS A 205 -1.19 -5.12 22.99
N GLY A 206 -0.06 -4.50 22.62
CA GLY A 206 1.23 -5.16 22.57
C GLY A 206 1.44 -6.15 21.42
N ARG A 207 0.57 -6.14 20.41
CA ARG A 207 0.68 -6.95 19.19
C ARG A 207 1.21 -6.10 18.06
N ARG A 208 1.72 -6.72 17.01
CA ARG A 208 2.10 -6.05 15.76
C ARG A 208 1.00 -5.08 15.31
N LEU A 209 1.41 -3.88 14.92
CA LEU A 209 0.49 -2.87 14.40
C LEU A 209 -0.11 -3.33 13.07
N ASP A 210 -1.37 -3.00 12.83
CA ASP A 210 -2.06 -3.30 11.57
C ASP A 210 -2.20 -2.04 10.68
N THR A 211 -2.41 -2.27 9.38
CA THR A 211 -2.54 -1.18 8.40
C THR A 211 -3.81 -0.35 8.57
N SER A 212 -4.84 -0.87 9.24
CA SER A 212 -6.07 -0.13 9.53
C SER A 212 -5.82 0.92 10.60
N THR A 213 -4.98 0.60 11.59
CA THR A 213 -4.52 1.57 12.59
C THR A 213 -3.68 2.67 11.96
N VAL A 214 -2.77 2.35 11.01
CA VAL A 214 -2.03 3.37 10.26
C VAL A 214 -2.98 4.33 9.54
N ARG A 215 -4.07 3.82 8.93
CA ARG A 215 -5.08 4.67 8.27
C ARG A 215 -5.89 5.52 9.24
N ARG A 216 -6.05 5.10 10.50
CA ARG A 216 -6.68 5.93 11.55
C ARG A 216 -5.77 7.05 12.02
N ILE A 217 -4.47 6.79 12.14
CA ILE A 217 -3.45 7.80 12.49
C ILE A 217 -3.30 8.79 11.34
N LEU A 218 -3.22 8.28 10.11
CA LEU A 218 -3.01 9.07 8.91
C LEU A 218 -4.04 8.69 7.84
N ARG A 219 -5.02 9.56 7.59
CA ARG A 219 -6.12 9.31 6.63
C ARG A 219 -5.65 8.86 5.25
N HIS A 220 -4.49 9.35 4.81
CA HIS A 220 -3.96 9.13 3.47
C HIS A 220 -2.47 8.77 3.50
N PRO A 221 -2.07 7.56 3.94
CA PRO A 221 -0.66 7.16 4.02
C PRO A 221 0.11 7.29 2.70
N HIS A 222 -0.57 7.09 1.58
CA HIS A 222 0.05 7.25 0.26
C HIS A 222 0.48 8.68 -0.06
N ARG A 223 -0.08 9.70 0.61
CA ARG A 223 0.37 11.09 0.44
C ARG A 223 1.79 11.29 0.94
N LEU A 224 2.18 10.66 2.07
CA LEU A 224 3.57 10.73 2.55
C LEU A 224 4.55 10.11 1.55
N ARG A 225 4.20 8.95 1.00
CA ARG A 225 5.03 8.30 -0.02
C ARG A 225 5.08 9.10 -1.33
N HIS A 226 4.01 9.78 -1.69
CA HIS A 226 4.00 10.69 -2.84
C HIS A 226 4.86 11.93 -2.57
N ALA A 227 4.73 12.52 -1.39
CA ALA A 227 5.58 13.63 -0.94
C ALA A 227 7.06 13.24 -0.94
N PHE A 228 7.44 12.07 -0.40
CA PHE A 228 8.78 11.53 -0.48
C PHE A 228 9.32 11.53 -1.92
N ALA A 229 8.57 10.95 -2.86
CA ALA A 229 9.00 10.89 -4.27
C ALA A 229 9.16 12.28 -4.88
N THR A 230 8.23 13.19 -4.61
CA THR A 230 8.26 14.56 -5.17
C THR A 230 9.39 15.38 -4.57
N HIS A 231 9.57 15.34 -3.25
CA HIS A 231 10.63 16.11 -2.59
C HIS A 231 12.04 15.63 -2.98
N LEU A 232 12.23 14.30 -3.15
CA LEU A 232 13.48 13.79 -3.70
C LEU A 232 13.73 14.29 -5.13
N LEU A 233 12.68 14.31 -5.97
CA LEU A 233 12.79 14.81 -7.35
C LEU A 233 13.11 16.30 -7.38
N GLU A 234 12.44 17.10 -6.55
CA GLU A 234 12.69 18.54 -6.39
C GLU A 234 14.09 18.81 -5.83
N GLY A 235 14.60 17.93 -4.94
CA GLY A 235 15.96 17.93 -4.44
C GLY A 235 17.02 17.45 -5.46
N GLY A 236 16.60 17.14 -6.70
CA GLY A 236 17.51 16.77 -7.79
C GLY A 236 17.88 15.28 -7.84
N ALA A 237 17.18 14.41 -7.15
CA ALA A 237 17.39 12.97 -7.28
C ALA A 237 16.90 12.46 -8.64
N ASP A 238 17.66 11.54 -9.24
CA ASP A 238 17.29 10.88 -10.48
C ASP A 238 16.03 10.01 -10.28
N LEU A 239 15.13 10.04 -11.28
CA LEU A 239 13.88 9.28 -11.24
C LEU A 239 14.10 7.77 -11.04
N ARG A 240 15.18 7.23 -11.59
CA ARG A 240 15.54 5.82 -11.45
C ARG A 240 15.88 5.46 -10.00
N VAL A 241 16.63 6.34 -9.32
CA VAL A 241 16.95 6.19 -7.89
C VAL A 241 15.67 6.22 -7.05
N ILE A 242 14.76 7.16 -7.35
CA ILE A 242 13.47 7.25 -6.67
C ILE A 242 12.65 5.97 -6.87
N GLN A 243 12.63 5.42 -8.09
CA GLN A 243 11.94 4.16 -8.38
C GLN A 243 12.56 2.97 -7.64
N GLU A 244 13.89 2.91 -7.50
CA GLU A 244 14.60 1.90 -6.73
C GLU A 244 14.23 1.99 -5.25
N LEU A 245 14.31 3.17 -4.64
CA LEU A 245 13.93 3.41 -3.24
C LEU A 245 12.45 3.04 -2.98
N LEU A 246 11.58 3.32 -3.92
CA LEU A 246 10.16 2.99 -3.83
C LEU A 246 9.85 1.51 -4.09
N GLY A 247 10.75 0.74 -4.69
CA GLY A 247 10.51 -0.66 -5.05
C GLY A 247 9.42 -0.81 -6.10
N HIS A 248 9.53 -0.09 -7.22
CA HIS A 248 8.63 -0.25 -8.36
C HIS A 248 9.01 -1.49 -9.17
N SER A 249 8.06 -2.40 -9.35
CA SER A 249 8.26 -3.74 -9.91
C SER A 249 8.51 -3.80 -11.43
N SER A 250 8.54 -2.68 -12.15
CA SER A 250 8.63 -2.66 -13.61
C SER A 250 10.05 -2.77 -14.16
N LEU A 251 11.07 -2.76 -13.32
CA LEU A 251 12.43 -3.06 -13.73
C LEU A 251 12.77 -4.48 -13.26
N SER A 252 12.70 -5.40 -14.21
CA SER A 252 13.09 -6.80 -14.04
C SER A 252 14.59 -6.88 -13.82
N THR A 253 15.00 -6.93 -12.56
CA THR A 253 16.25 -7.61 -12.18
C THR A 253 16.20 -7.85 -10.68
N THR A 254 16.34 -9.09 -10.28
CA THR A 254 16.79 -9.50 -8.95
C THR A 254 18.25 -9.06 -8.82
N GLN A 255 18.48 -7.76 -8.66
CA GLN A 255 19.80 -7.28 -8.31
C GLN A 255 19.94 -7.50 -6.81
N VAL A 256 20.83 -8.40 -6.43
CA VAL A 256 21.39 -8.50 -5.09
C VAL A 256 21.99 -7.12 -4.81
N TYR A 257 21.39 -6.38 -3.88
CA TYR A 257 21.89 -5.06 -3.47
C TYR A 257 23.30 -5.21 -2.93
N SER A 258 24.27 -4.71 -3.69
CA SER A 258 25.65 -4.67 -3.22
C SER A 258 25.83 -3.52 -2.22
N HIS A 259 26.81 -3.64 -1.33
CA HIS A 259 27.19 -2.55 -0.40
C HIS A 259 27.53 -1.23 -1.13
N VAL A 260 27.90 -1.29 -2.40
CA VAL A 260 28.20 -0.12 -3.24
C VAL A 260 26.92 0.63 -3.61
N ASP A 261 25.84 -0.11 -3.89
CA ASP A 261 24.55 0.49 -4.25
C ASP A 261 23.92 1.22 -3.05
N ALA A 262 24.01 0.65 -1.85
CA ALA A 262 23.50 1.26 -0.63
C ALA A 262 24.18 2.61 -0.31
N ARG A 263 25.51 2.70 -0.46
CA ARG A 263 26.25 3.95 -0.26
C ARG A 263 25.93 5.01 -1.30
N ARG A 264 25.67 4.60 -2.55
CA ARG A 264 25.25 5.52 -3.61
C ARG A 264 23.87 6.07 -3.33
N LEU A 265 22.91 5.19 -2.99
CA LEU A 265 21.54 5.56 -2.64
C LEU A 265 21.53 6.52 -1.46
N ARG A 266 22.33 6.24 -0.41
CA ARG A 266 22.45 7.10 0.76
C ARG A 266 22.95 8.49 0.39
N ARG A 267 24.03 8.63 -0.37
CA ARG A 267 24.56 9.95 -0.80
C ARG A 267 23.55 10.77 -1.60
N ILE A 268 22.74 10.13 -2.45
CA ILE A 268 21.70 10.82 -3.21
C ILE A 268 20.58 11.24 -2.28
N TYR A 269 20.18 10.35 -1.38
CA TYR A 269 19.17 10.64 -0.36
C TYR A 269 19.56 11.85 0.50
N ASP A 270 20.78 11.85 1.06
CA ASP A 270 21.30 12.92 1.93
C ASP A 270 21.34 14.29 1.25
N ARG A 271 21.52 14.32 -0.07
CA ARG A 271 21.52 15.57 -0.84
C ARG A 271 20.13 16.07 -1.23
N SER A 272 19.17 15.18 -1.31
CA SER A 272 17.89 15.45 -1.96
C SER A 272 16.69 15.38 -1.02
N HIS A 273 16.79 14.71 0.12
CA HIS A 273 15.67 14.56 1.04
C HIS A 273 15.70 15.64 2.13
N PRO A 274 14.57 16.34 2.43
CA PRO A 274 14.52 17.41 3.44
C PRO A 274 14.81 16.96 4.87
N ARG A 275 14.79 15.64 5.13
CA ARG A 275 15.03 15.03 6.46
C ARG A 275 16.08 13.91 6.41
N SER A 276 17.07 14.14 5.57
CA SER A 276 18.25 13.26 5.50
C SER A 276 19.06 13.30 6.76
#